data_80dfe2e199c46bce21f7782c53edd059
#
_entry.id   80dfe2e199c46bce21f7782c53edd059
#
_cell.length_a   1.000
_cell.length_b   1.000
_cell.length_c   1.000
_cell.angle_alpha   90.00
_cell.angle_beta   90.00
_cell.angle_gamma   90.00
#
_symmetry.space_group_name_H-M   'P 1'
#
loop_
_entity.id
_entity.type
_entity.pdbx_description
1 polymer ?
#
loop_
_entity_poly.entity_id
_entity_poly.type
_entity_poly.pdbx_seq_one_letter_code
_entity_poly.pdbx_strand_id
1 'polypeptide(L)'
;MHKKIYCPEFLTHTEFDWVNNVIPVDSPEEADIIVFSGGADINPALYGCAKHSSTYYNEIRDELEISCFKRLKPHQIVIGICRGAQLVTALNGGKLIQNVTGHHNGPHYITNGNLKFKIESIHHQMMYPFDMSKSDYDILFWSSKKQSTIYEGDGIETPPCEPEVVVYHKEGLPKCLAIQGHPEMMRKCEAHEVLNNILKKLL
;
A
#
# COMPACT_ATOMS: atom_id res chain seq x y z
N MET A 1 10.28 -23.36 2.89
CA MET A 1 11.45 -22.48 3.15
C MET A 1 10.90 -21.16 3.66
N HIS A 2 11.50 -20.58 4.71
CA HIS A 2 11.12 -19.26 5.19
C HIS A 2 11.62 -18.19 4.22
N LYS A 3 10.84 -17.14 4.02
CA LYS A 3 11.20 -15.95 3.24
C LYS A 3 11.85 -14.92 4.15
N LYS A 4 12.83 -14.20 3.66
CA LYS A 4 13.49 -13.12 4.38
C LYS A 4 12.71 -11.83 4.22
N ILE A 5 12.41 -11.13 5.33
CA ILE A 5 11.63 -9.90 5.33
C ILE A 5 12.41 -8.75 5.96
N TYR A 6 12.31 -7.56 5.36
CA TYR A 6 12.96 -6.33 5.80
C TYR A 6 11.94 -5.18 5.88
N CYS A 7 12.06 -4.37 6.92
CA CYS A 7 11.32 -3.12 7.07
C CYS A 7 12.33 -2.00 7.38
N PRO A 8 12.44 -0.94 6.55
CA PRO A 8 13.42 0.14 6.75
C PRO A 8 13.16 0.98 7.99
N GLU A 9 11.94 1.01 8.47
CA GLU A 9 11.59 1.63 9.75
C GLU A 9 11.56 0.56 10.83
N PHE A 10 12.61 0.51 11.62
CA PHE A 10 12.71 -0.34 12.79
C PHE A 10 11.72 0.10 13.86
N LEU A 11 10.47 -0.29 13.69
CA LEU A 11 9.52 -0.09 14.77
C LEU A 11 9.17 -1.47 15.28
N THR A 12 8.99 -2.28 15.67
CA THR A 12 8.60 -3.57 16.20
C THR A 12 8.28 -4.55 15.07
N HIS A 13 8.46 -5.83 15.27
CA HIS A 13 8.09 -6.86 14.29
C HIS A 13 6.58 -6.94 14.01
N THR A 14 5.77 -6.07 14.62
CA THR A 14 4.30 -6.10 14.54
C THR A 14 3.76 -5.75 13.15
N GLU A 15 4.50 -4.96 12.34
CA GLU A 15 4.05 -4.53 11.01
C GLU A 15 3.89 -5.70 10.03
N PHE A 16 4.54 -6.81 10.28
CA PHE A 16 4.48 -7.99 9.40
C PHE A 16 4.19 -9.32 10.11
N ASP A 17 3.77 -9.30 11.38
CA ASP A 17 3.39 -10.52 12.14
C ASP A 17 2.24 -11.31 11.48
N TRP A 18 1.46 -10.64 10.63
CA TRP A 18 0.42 -11.26 9.83
C TRP A 18 0.96 -12.01 8.60
N VAL A 19 2.22 -11.80 8.20
CA VAL A 19 2.85 -12.47 7.06
C VAL A 19 3.39 -13.83 7.51
N ASN A 20 2.94 -14.89 6.86
CA ASN A 20 3.32 -16.25 7.26
C ASN A 20 4.71 -16.66 6.75
N ASN A 21 5.41 -17.45 7.56
CA ASN A 21 6.67 -18.12 7.19
C ASN A 21 7.79 -17.14 6.78
N VAL A 22 7.95 -16.05 7.53
CA VAL A 22 9.03 -15.08 7.32
C VAL A 22 10.02 -15.07 8.46
N ILE A 23 11.26 -14.64 8.18
CA ILE A 23 12.30 -14.32 9.17
C ILE A 23 12.84 -12.92 8.87
N PRO A 24 13.00 -12.05 9.87
CA PRO A 24 13.52 -10.71 9.68
C PRO A 24 15.00 -10.74 9.29
N VAL A 25 15.41 -9.76 8.49
CA VAL A 25 16.82 -9.48 8.12
C VAL A 25 17.11 -7.99 8.26
N ASP A 26 18.41 -7.64 8.33
CA ASP A 26 18.85 -6.29 8.64
C ASP A 26 19.13 -5.42 7.41
N SER A 27 19.03 -5.98 6.21
CA SER A 27 19.26 -5.24 4.97
C SER A 27 18.24 -5.58 3.87
N PRO A 28 17.87 -4.61 3.01
CA PRO A 28 16.97 -4.87 1.89
C PRO A 28 17.60 -5.76 0.82
N GLU A 29 18.93 -5.79 0.71
CA GLU A 29 19.64 -6.61 -0.26
C GLU A 29 19.52 -8.11 0.04
N GLU A 30 19.32 -8.48 1.31
CA GLU A 30 19.15 -9.86 1.76
C GLU A 30 17.69 -10.33 1.75
N ALA A 31 16.74 -9.40 1.65
CA ALA A 31 15.32 -9.68 1.79
C ALA A 31 14.69 -10.25 0.51
N ASP A 32 13.75 -11.17 0.65
CA ASP A 32 12.81 -11.56 -0.40
C ASP A 32 11.62 -10.58 -0.44
N ILE A 33 11.25 -10.05 0.73
CA ILE A 33 10.08 -9.18 0.94
C ILE A 33 10.52 -7.92 1.68
N ILE A 34 10.10 -6.75 1.18
CA ILE A 34 10.30 -5.46 1.83
C ILE A 34 8.93 -4.91 2.26
N VAL A 35 8.83 -4.39 3.48
CA VAL A 35 7.59 -3.78 3.99
C VAL A 35 7.81 -2.29 4.19
N PHE A 36 6.99 -1.47 3.53
CA PHE A 36 6.82 -0.05 3.85
C PHE A 36 5.55 0.11 4.68
N SER A 37 5.73 0.56 5.92
CA SER A 37 4.65 0.62 6.92
C SER A 37 3.76 1.87 6.80
N GLY A 38 2.70 1.91 7.60
CA GLY A 38 1.81 3.06 7.75
C GLY A 38 2.48 4.29 8.37
N GLY A 39 1.81 5.43 8.43
CA GLY A 39 2.32 6.66 9.05
C GLY A 39 1.85 7.94 8.38
N ALA A 40 2.62 9.03 8.54
CA ALA A 40 2.35 10.32 7.93
C ALA A 40 2.31 10.24 6.40
N ASP A 41 1.62 11.17 5.75
CA ASP A 41 1.49 11.24 4.29
C ASP A 41 2.85 11.25 3.57
N ILE A 42 2.83 11.05 2.26
CA ILE A 42 4.00 11.23 1.40
C ILE A 42 3.97 12.60 0.73
N ASN A 43 5.16 13.11 0.34
CA ASN A 43 5.29 14.37 -0.36
C ASN A 43 4.60 14.32 -1.74
N PRO A 44 3.59 15.17 -2.02
CA PRO A 44 2.88 15.19 -3.30
C PRO A 44 3.77 15.45 -4.53
N ALA A 45 4.93 16.07 -4.34
CA ALA A 45 5.91 16.23 -5.42
C ALA A 45 6.39 14.89 -6.00
N LEU A 46 6.31 13.78 -5.23
CA LEU A 46 6.69 12.44 -5.69
C LEU A 46 5.78 11.89 -6.81
N TYR A 47 4.55 12.37 -6.88
CA TYR A 47 3.59 12.01 -7.93
C TYR A 47 3.11 13.21 -8.75
N GLY A 48 3.92 14.30 -8.75
CA GLY A 48 3.73 15.46 -9.62
C GLY A 48 2.50 16.31 -9.32
N CYS A 49 2.01 16.32 -8.08
CA CYS A 49 0.82 17.07 -7.67
C CYS A 49 1.15 18.22 -6.72
N ALA A 50 0.32 19.27 -6.74
CA ALA A 50 0.35 20.32 -5.73
C ALA A 50 -0.10 19.78 -4.37
N LYS A 51 0.46 20.32 -3.28
CA LYS A 51 0.13 19.91 -1.91
C LYS A 51 -1.28 20.40 -1.53
N HIS A 52 -2.14 19.49 -1.14
CA HIS A 52 -3.42 19.79 -0.51
C HIS A 52 -3.24 20.24 0.95
N SER A 53 -4.14 21.06 1.47
CA SER A 53 -4.07 21.60 2.84
C SER A 53 -4.11 20.53 3.94
N SER A 54 -4.72 19.37 3.67
CA SER A 54 -4.79 18.23 4.59
C SER A 54 -3.53 17.36 4.61
N THR A 55 -2.57 17.58 3.70
CA THR A 55 -1.38 16.75 3.55
C THR A 55 -0.26 17.16 4.51
N TYR A 56 0.21 16.20 5.33
CA TYR A 56 1.33 16.37 6.26
C TYR A 56 2.31 15.21 6.10
N TYR A 57 3.49 15.47 5.52
CA TYR A 57 4.48 14.45 5.17
C TYR A 57 5.80 14.61 5.92
N ASN A 58 6.58 13.53 5.95
CA ASN A 58 7.93 13.50 6.51
C ASN A 58 8.94 13.24 5.39
N GLU A 59 9.65 14.28 4.97
CA GLU A 59 10.58 14.25 3.84
C GLU A 59 11.76 13.29 4.08
N ILE A 60 12.29 13.24 5.31
CA ILE A 60 13.41 12.35 5.67
C ILE A 60 12.98 10.87 5.48
N ARG A 61 11.77 10.54 5.91
CA ARG A 61 11.23 9.20 5.73
C ARG A 61 10.99 8.87 4.25
N ASP A 62 10.45 9.82 3.49
CA ASP A 62 10.26 9.66 2.05
C ASP A 62 11.58 9.35 1.35
N GLU A 63 12.63 10.13 1.63
CA GLU A 63 13.97 9.92 1.07
C GLU A 63 14.55 8.56 1.43
N LEU A 64 14.43 8.13 2.68
CA LEU A 64 14.91 6.84 3.17
C LEU A 64 14.24 5.68 2.40
N GLU A 65 12.92 5.67 2.33
CA GLU A 65 12.16 4.59 1.70
C GLU A 65 12.31 4.60 0.17
N ILE A 66 12.38 5.77 -0.47
CA ILE A 66 12.68 5.91 -1.91
C ILE A 66 14.08 5.38 -2.21
N SER A 67 15.07 5.72 -1.38
CA SER A 67 16.44 5.20 -1.52
C SER A 67 16.48 3.68 -1.37
N CYS A 68 15.72 3.13 -0.43
CA CYS A 68 15.54 1.69 -0.30
C CYS A 68 14.93 1.09 -1.57
N PHE A 69 13.79 1.60 -2.03
CA PHE A 69 13.07 1.10 -3.22
C PHE A 69 13.95 1.08 -4.47
N LYS A 70 14.74 2.13 -4.71
CA LYS A 70 15.65 2.25 -5.87
C LYS A 70 16.76 1.19 -5.90
N ARG A 71 17.09 0.55 -4.77
CA ARG A 71 18.10 -0.53 -4.67
C ARG A 71 17.51 -1.91 -4.86
N LEU A 72 16.17 -2.04 -4.85
CA LEU A 72 15.50 -3.33 -4.94
C LEU A 72 15.66 -3.95 -6.34
N LYS A 73 15.59 -5.26 -6.36
CA LYS A 73 15.65 -6.06 -7.59
C LYS A 73 14.24 -6.47 -8.04
N PRO A 74 14.02 -6.69 -9.34
CA PRO A 74 12.70 -7.09 -9.87
C PRO A 74 12.14 -8.39 -9.30
N HIS A 75 12.97 -9.27 -8.74
CA HIS A 75 12.52 -10.53 -8.12
C HIS A 75 12.08 -10.37 -6.65
N GLN A 76 12.37 -9.24 -6.01
CA GLN A 76 11.92 -8.94 -4.64
C GLN A 76 10.46 -8.48 -4.67
N ILE A 77 9.76 -8.70 -3.58
CA ILE A 77 8.36 -8.26 -3.42
C ILE A 77 8.32 -7.10 -2.42
N VAL A 78 7.55 -6.08 -2.72
CA VAL A 78 7.26 -4.99 -1.80
C VAL A 78 5.84 -5.11 -1.27
N ILE A 79 5.67 -5.02 0.04
CA ILE A 79 4.37 -4.84 0.69
C ILE A 79 4.31 -3.40 1.17
N GLY A 80 3.32 -2.64 0.69
CA GLY A 80 3.02 -1.30 1.19
C GLY A 80 1.74 -1.33 2.02
N ILE A 81 1.78 -0.78 3.24
CA ILE A 81 0.64 -0.70 4.16
C ILE A 81 0.27 0.77 4.36
N CYS A 82 -0.97 1.14 4.11
CA CYS A 82 -1.52 2.51 4.25
C CYS A 82 -0.62 3.56 3.56
N ARG A 83 0.18 4.33 4.30
CA ARG A 83 1.18 5.24 3.73
C ARG A 83 2.14 4.50 2.78
N GLY A 84 2.62 3.31 3.14
CA GLY A 84 3.48 2.49 2.27
C GLY A 84 2.79 2.09 0.96
N ALA A 85 1.49 1.81 0.97
CA ALA A 85 0.70 1.57 -0.23
C ALA A 85 0.62 2.82 -1.12
N GLN A 86 0.47 3.98 -0.52
CA GLN A 86 0.49 5.27 -1.21
C GLN A 86 1.86 5.55 -1.84
N LEU A 87 2.95 5.28 -1.10
CA LEU A 87 4.32 5.43 -1.59
C LEU A 87 4.58 4.54 -2.82
N VAL A 88 4.26 3.24 -2.75
CA VAL A 88 4.49 2.34 -3.89
C VAL A 88 3.59 2.68 -5.07
N THR A 89 2.40 3.24 -4.84
CA THR A 89 1.54 3.80 -5.90
C THR A 89 2.27 4.92 -6.65
N ALA A 90 2.81 5.90 -5.92
CA ALA A 90 3.56 7.02 -6.49
C ALA A 90 4.83 6.54 -7.23
N LEU A 91 5.59 5.60 -6.63
CA LEU A 91 6.83 5.07 -7.22
C LEU A 91 6.58 4.24 -8.49
N ASN A 92 5.37 3.70 -8.69
CA ASN A 92 4.95 3.04 -9.92
C ASN A 92 4.36 4.02 -10.95
N GLY A 93 4.17 5.29 -10.60
CA GLY A 93 3.68 6.36 -11.49
C GLY A 93 2.20 6.66 -11.35
N GLY A 94 1.53 6.15 -10.31
CA GLY A 94 0.17 6.54 -9.93
C GLY A 94 0.15 7.84 -9.13
N LYS A 95 -1.04 8.37 -8.90
CA LYS A 95 -1.30 9.53 -8.06
C LYS A 95 -1.97 9.14 -6.74
N LEU A 96 -2.25 10.12 -5.90
CA LEU A 96 -3.06 9.96 -4.70
C LEU A 96 -4.21 10.95 -4.68
N ILE A 97 -5.35 10.51 -4.16
CA ILE A 97 -6.38 11.41 -3.65
C ILE A 97 -5.90 11.88 -2.28
N GLN A 98 -5.69 13.18 -2.11
CA GLN A 98 -5.06 13.73 -0.93
C GLN A 98 -6.02 14.00 0.22
N ASN A 99 -7.33 13.94 -0.05
CA ASN A 99 -8.36 14.05 0.98
C ASN A 99 -9.59 13.23 0.59
N VAL A 100 -9.91 12.24 1.40
CA VAL A 100 -11.13 11.43 1.34
C VAL A 100 -11.80 11.38 2.70
N THR A 101 -13.12 11.19 2.71
CA THR A 101 -13.89 11.00 3.95
C THR A 101 -14.26 9.52 4.14
N GLY A 102 -14.70 9.16 5.35
CA GLY A 102 -15.28 7.84 5.62
C GLY A 102 -14.29 6.68 5.83
N HIS A 103 -13.01 6.84 5.49
CA HIS A 103 -11.97 5.81 5.60
C HIS A 103 -11.13 5.87 6.89
N HIS A 104 -11.48 6.75 7.83
CA HIS A 104 -10.78 6.88 9.13
C HIS A 104 -11.64 6.51 10.33
N ASN A 105 -12.77 5.85 10.08
CA ASN A 105 -13.77 5.56 11.11
C ASN A 105 -13.75 4.09 11.59
N GLY A 106 -12.65 3.40 11.39
CA GLY A 106 -12.47 1.99 11.76
C GLY A 106 -12.78 1.02 10.61
N PRO A 107 -12.89 -0.29 10.90
CA PRO A 107 -12.89 -1.32 9.88
C PRO A 107 -14.13 -1.27 8.99
N HIS A 108 -13.93 -1.43 7.69
CA HIS A 108 -15.00 -1.59 6.73
C HIS A 108 -14.82 -2.84 5.86
N TYR A 109 -15.86 -3.17 5.10
CA TYR A 109 -15.81 -4.32 4.19
C TYR A 109 -15.19 -3.94 2.86
N ILE A 110 -14.24 -4.76 2.41
CA ILE A 110 -13.68 -4.74 1.06
C ILE A 110 -14.10 -5.99 0.28
N THR A 111 -14.11 -5.92 -1.05
CA THR A 111 -14.59 -6.98 -1.92
C THR A 111 -13.84 -7.02 -3.25
N ASN A 112 -13.82 -8.19 -3.89
CA ASN A 112 -13.45 -8.37 -5.30
C ASN A 112 -14.63 -8.86 -6.16
N GLY A 113 -15.85 -8.75 -5.63
CA GLY A 113 -17.06 -9.27 -6.25
C GLY A 113 -17.42 -10.69 -5.81
N ASN A 114 -16.43 -11.54 -5.51
CA ASN A 114 -16.63 -12.93 -5.08
C ASN A 114 -16.37 -13.13 -3.57
N LEU A 115 -15.32 -12.49 -3.07
CA LEU A 115 -14.94 -12.49 -1.65
C LEU A 115 -15.25 -11.15 -1.02
N LYS A 116 -15.56 -11.17 0.27
CA LYS A 116 -15.82 -9.97 1.05
C LYS A 116 -15.38 -10.17 2.49
N PHE A 117 -14.45 -9.34 2.98
CA PHE A 117 -13.96 -9.37 4.36
C PHE A 117 -13.72 -7.95 4.89
N LYS A 118 -13.51 -7.84 6.19
CA LYS A 118 -13.19 -6.56 6.83
C LYS A 118 -11.70 -6.30 6.83
N ILE A 119 -11.33 -5.01 6.69
CA ILE A 119 -9.98 -4.52 6.93
C ILE A 119 -10.05 -3.27 7.82
N GLU A 120 -9.06 -3.09 8.71
CA GLU A 120 -8.95 -1.88 9.53
C GLU A 120 -8.59 -0.68 8.66
N SER A 121 -9.20 0.48 8.93
CA SER A 121 -9.07 1.66 8.06
C SER A 121 -9.02 2.94 8.87
N ILE A 122 -7.89 3.66 8.76
CA ILE A 122 -7.63 4.91 9.46
C ILE A 122 -6.90 5.92 8.56
N HIS A 123 -7.21 5.93 7.26
CA HIS A 123 -6.56 6.81 6.29
C HIS A 123 -7.49 7.93 5.79
N HIS A 124 -6.92 9.07 5.43
CA HIS A 124 -7.60 10.20 4.79
C HIS A 124 -7.07 10.47 3.37
N GLN A 125 -6.04 9.75 2.94
CA GLN A 125 -5.54 9.73 1.56
C GLN A 125 -5.76 8.35 0.95
N MET A 126 -5.83 8.27 -0.38
CA MET A 126 -6.15 7.02 -1.09
C MET A 126 -5.31 6.87 -2.34
N MET A 127 -4.93 5.64 -2.65
CA MET A 127 -4.29 5.28 -3.92
C MET A 127 -5.16 5.66 -5.12
N TYR A 128 -4.54 6.26 -6.17
CA TYR A 128 -5.21 6.58 -7.42
C TYR A 128 -4.40 6.06 -8.62
N PRO A 129 -4.57 4.78 -9.00
CA PRO A 129 -3.85 4.18 -10.12
C PRO A 129 -4.51 4.44 -11.48
N PHE A 130 -5.63 5.15 -11.55
CA PHE A 130 -6.51 5.19 -12.73
C PHE A 130 -5.91 5.94 -13.93
N ASP A 131 -4.91 6.78 -13.71
CA ASP A 131 -4.15 7.49 -14.75
C ASP A 131 -2.98 6.65 -15.31
N MET A 132 -2.71 5.47 -14.73
CA MET A 132 -1.64 4.57 -15.17
C MET A 132 -2.08 3.68 -16.33
N SER A 133 -1.09 3.07 -17.02
CA SER A 133 -1.38 1.98 -17.96
C SER A 133 -2.04 0.81 -17.25
N LYS A 134 -3.12 0.29 -17.81
CA LYS A 134 -3.84 -0.87 -17.29
C LYS A 134 -3.00 -2.16 -17.27
N SER A 135 -1.89 -2.19 -18.00
CA SER A 135 -0.93 -3.29 -17.98
C SER A 135 -0.02 -3.30 -16.74
N ASP A 136 0.00 -2.22 -15.96
CA ASP A 136 0.98 -2.02 -14.89
C ASP A 136 0.43 -2.29 -13.49
N TYR A 137 -0.89 -2.49 -13.37
CA TYR A 137 -1.53 -2.76 -12.08
C TYR A 137 -2.82 -3.55 -12.19
N ASP A 138 -3.17 -4.25 -11.08
CA ASP A 138 -4.45 -4.90 -10.86
C ASP A 138 -5.07 -4.43 -9.55
N ILE A 139 -6.30 -3.93 -9.56
CA ILE A 139 -7.09 -3.69 -8.36
C ILE A 139 -7.72 -5.01 -7.94
N LEU A 140 -7.21 -5.62 -6.87
CA LEU A 140 -7.69 -6.92 -6.39
C LEU A 140 -8.90 -6.80 -5.47
N PHE A 141 -8.94 -5.73 -4.63
CA PHE A 141 -10.07 -5.45 -3.75
C PHE A 141 -10.32 -3.95 -3.68
N TRP A 142 -11.59 -3.61 -3.52
CA TRP A 142 -12.08 -2.24 -3.33
C TRP A 142 -13.10 -2.19 -2.20
N SER A 143 -13.38 -1.01 -1.66
CA SER A 143 -14.42 -0.82 -0.66
C SER A 143 -15.76 -1.34 -1.17
N SER A 144 -16.44 -2.19 -0.38
CA SER A 144 -17.67 -2.86 -0.81
C SER A 144 -18.89 -1.92 -0.93
N LYS A 145 -18.73 -0.72 -0.39
CA LYS A 145 -19.65 0.40 -0.52
C LYS A 145 -18.83 1.66 -0.65
N LYS A 146 -19.28 2.63 -1.41
CA LYS A 146 -18.68 3.96 -1.45
C LYS A 146 -18.69 4.56 -0.04
N GLN A 147 -17.49 4.77 0.53
CA GLN A 147 -17.31 5.32 1.87
C GLN A 147 -17.19 6.85 1.81
N SER A 148 -16.47 7.35 0.78
CA SER A 148 -16.17 8.76 0.68
C SER A 148 -17.25 9.54 -0.07
N THR A 149 -17.51 10.76 0.41
CA THR A 149 -18.32 11.78 -0.29
C THR A 149 -17.43 12.86 -0.90
N ILE A 150 -16.14 12.89 -0.57
CA ILE A 150 -15.16 13.88 -1.01
C ILE A 150 -13.96 13.15 -1.59
N TYR A 151 -13.48 13.63 -2.75
CA TYR A 151 -12.26 13.16 -3.40
C TYR A 151 -11.50 14.40 -3.88
N GLU A 152 -10.52 14.85 -3.08
CA GLU A 152 -9.76 16.07 -3.37
C GLU A 152 -8.28 15.74 -3.62
N GLY A 153 -7.74 16.38 -4.64
CA GLY A 153 -6.35 16.25 -5.05
C GLY A 153 -6.15 16.91 -6.41
N ASP A 154 -4.90 17.23 -6.72
CA ASP A 154 -4.54 17.92 -7.97
C ASP A 154 -4.70 16.98 -9.17
N GLY A 155 -5.60 17.37 -10.11
CA GLY A 155 -5.90 16.58 -11.32
C GLY A 155 -6.58 15.24 -11.03
N ILE A 156 -7.33 15.12 -9.92
CA ILE A 156 -8.05 13.91 -9.54
C ILE A 156 -9.51 14.02 -9.93
N GLU A 157 -10.04 12.98 -10.57
CA GLU A 157 -11.46 12.77 -10.80
C GLU A 157 -12.04 11.81 -9.75
N THR A 158 -13.38 11.81 -9.61
CA THR A 158 -14.05 10.81 -8.76
C THR A 158 -13.70 9.40 -9.24
N PRO A 159 -13.09 8.55 -8.39
CA PRO A 159 -12.66 7.23 -8.83
C PRO A 159 -13.87 6.30 -9.12
N PRO A 160 -13.74 5.37 -10.06
CA PRO A 160 -14.79 4.39 -10.35
C PRO A 160 -15.03 3.40 -9.20
N CYS A 161 -14.02 3.19 -8.37
CA CYS A 161 -14.09 2.46 -7.10
C CYS A 161 -13.05 3.01 -6.15
N GLU A 162 -13.15 2.68 -4.86
CA GLU A 162 -12.19 3.04 -3.81
C GLU A 162 -11.21 1.88 -3.61
N PRO A 163 -9.98 1.94 -4.20
CA PRO A 163 -9.03 0.83 -4.15
C PRO A 163 -8.52 0.56 -2.74
N GLU A 164 -8.52 -0.71 -2.34
CA GLU A 164 -8.05 -1.13 -1.01
C GLU A 164 -6.87 -2.10 -1.10
N VAL A 165 -6.83 -2.96 -2.12
CA VAL A 165 -5.68 -3.83 -2.39
C VAL A 165 -5.37 -3.76 -3.87
N VAL A 166 -4.15 -3.32 -4.19
CA VAL A 166 -3.64 -3.18 -5.56
C VAL A 166 -2.32 -3.92 -5.68
N VAL A 167 -2.13 -4.63 -6.78
CA VAL A 167 -0.83 -5.17 -7.16
C VAL A 167 -0.27 -4.33 -8.31
N TYR A 168 0.93 -3.81 -8.14
CA TYR A 168 1.70 -3.17 -9.20
C TYR A 168 2.75 -4.15 -9.73
N HIS A 169 2.87 -4.24 -11.05
CA HIS A 169 3.76 -5.20 -11.74
C HIS A 169 4.43 -4.57 -12.97
N LYS A 170 4.77 -3.29 -12.87
CA LYS A 170 5.44 -2.53 -13.91
C LYS A 170 6.80 -3.14 -14.26
N GLU A 171 7.08 -3.30 -15.54
CA GLU A 171 8.31 -3.90 -16.02
C GLU A 171 9.56 -3.17 -15.50
N GLY A 172 10.55 -3.93 -15.03
CA GLY A 172 11.81 -3.42 -14.48
C GLY A 172 11.75 -3.03 -12.99
N LEU A 173 10.56 -3.01 -12.37
CA LEU A 173 10.38 -2.74 -10.95
C LEU A 173 10.03 -4.02 -10.16
N PRO A 174 10.27 -4.05 -8.84
CA PRO A 174 9.75 -5.11 -7.99
C PRO A 174 8.21 -5.11 -8.02
N LYS A 175 7.59 -6.29 -7.95
CA LYS A 175 6.14 -6.35 -7.78
C LYS A 175 5.76 -5.81 -6.40
N CYS A 176 4.70 -4.99 -6.35
CA CYS A 176 4.25 -4.37 -5.10
C CYS A 176 2.83 -4.81 -4.77
N LEU A 177 2.63 -5.34 -3.56
CA LEU A 177 1.31 -5.56 -2.95
C LEU A 177 0.99 -4.33 -2.08
N ALA A 178 0.14 -3.44 -2.57
CA ALA A 178 -0.28 -2.24 -1.88
C ALA A 178 -1.61 -2.49 -1.16
N ILE A 179 -1.64 -2.29 0.16
CA ILE A 179 -2.79 -2.51 1.03
C ILE A 179 -3.10 -1.18 1.71
N GLN A 180 -4.22 -0.54 1.36
CA GLN A 180 -4.59 0.77 1.89
C GLN A 180 -4.98 0.71 3.36
N GLY A 181 -5.60 -0.37 3.79
CA GLY A 181 -5.94 -0.63 5.19
C GLY A 181 -4.76 -1.19 6.00
N HIS A 182 -5.03 -1.56 7.26
CA HIS A 182 -4.06 -1.95 8.28
C HIS A 182 -4.25 -3.41 8.74
N PRO A 183 -3.75 -4.41 8.00
CA PRO A 183 -3.84 -5.81 8.44
C PRO A 183 -3.09 -6.06 9.75
N GLU A 184 -1.99 -5.33 10.01
CA GLU A 184 -1.17 -5.45 11.22
C GLU A 184 -1.91 -5.04 12.50
N MET A 185 -2.94 -4.23 12.39
CA MET A 185 -3.78 -3.81 13.53
C MET A 185 -4.90 -4.82 13.84
N MET A 186 -5.04 -5.85 13.03
CA MET A 186 -6.11 -6.83 13.18
C MET A 186 -5.62 -8.08 13.91
N ARG A 187 -6.50 -8.69 14.72
CA ARG A 187 -6.27 -10.04 15.20
C ARG A 187 -6.34 -11.02 14.03
N LYS A 188 -5.72 -12.21 14.16
CA LYS A 188 -5.75 -13.24 13.10
C LYS A 188 -7.18 -13.43 12.57
N CYS A 189 -7.36 -13.19 11.26
CA CYS A 189 -8.67 -13.13 10.60
C CYS A 189 -8.57 -13.53 9.12
N GLU A 190 -9.71 -13.57 8.46
CA GLU A 190 -9.83 -13.89 7.03
C GLU A 190 -8.98 -12.98 6.12
N ALA A 191 -8.85 -11.68 6.47
CA ALA A 191 -8.00 -10.76 5.72
C ALA A 191 -6.55 -11.27 5.61
N HIS A 192 -5.97 -11.77 6.72
CA HIS A 192 -4.61 -12.32 6.74
C HIS A 192 -4.47 -13.53 5.80
N GLU A 193 -5.46 -14.44 5.78
CA GLU A 193 -5.43 -15.61 4.92
C GLU A 193 -5.49 -15.22 3.43
N VAL A 194 -6.36 -14.29 3.08
CA VAL A 194 -6.51 -13.79 1.70
C VAL A 194 -5.24 -13.09 1.25
N LEU A 195 -4.70 -12.16 2.05
CA LEU A 195 -3.49 -11.39 1.72
C LEU A 195 -2.25 -12.31 1.61
N ASN A 196 -2.09 -13.29 2.50
CA ASN A 196 -1.03 -14.29 2.40
C ASN A 196 -1.16 -15.17 1.15
N ASN A 197 -2.37 -15.50 0.72
CA ASN A 197 -2.58 -16.25 -0.52
C ASN A 197 -2.25 -15.42 -1.77
N ILE A 198 -2.49 -14.11 -1.75
CA ILE A 198 -2.04 -13.19 -2.80
C ILE A 198 -0.51 -13.15 -2.81
N LEU A 199 0.12 -12.90 -1.67
CA LEU A 199 1.57 -12.83 -1.54
C LEU A 199 2.27 -14.10 -2.05
N LYS A 200 1.75 -15.28 -1.75
CA LYS A 200 2.28 -16.55 -2.28
C LYS A 200 2.26 -16.67 -3.79
N LYS A 201 1.34 -16.00 -4.47
CA LYS A 201 1.26 -15.99 -5.94
C LYS A 201 2.24 -15.00 -6.56
N LEU A 202 2.68 -14.01 -5.81
CA LEU A 202 3.65 -13.01 -6.25
C LEU A 202 5.09 -13.50 -6.08
N LEU A 203 5.36 -14.34 -5.05
CA LEU A 203 6.63 -14.98 -4.74
C LEU A 203 6.92 -16.18 -5.65
#